data_6e2783c3eee5dbec50e8fadb347db329
#
_entry.id   6e2783c3eee5dbec50e8fadb347db329
#
_cell.length_a   1.000
_cell.length_b   1.000
_cell.length_c   1.000
_cell.angle_alpha   90.00
_cell.angle_beta   90.00
_cell.angle_gamma   90.00
#
_symmetry.space_group_name_H-M   'P 1'
#
loop_
_entity.id
_entity.type
_entity.pdbx_description
1 polymer ?
#
loop_
_entity_poly.entity_id
_entity_poly.type
_entity_poly.pdbx_seq_one_letter_code
_entity_poly.pdbx_strand_id
1 'polypeptide(L)'
;MATKCRTSAVRGADAYGIGFNETTFPGLCQQLRVERLQLYELRVADLAPLSALVELTELAITWNTKATSLEPLATLSALEVLVLEDLPKVRSIEPLRALQRLRALDFSGGIWNKNRAETLRPLAELPLLEELWLTNLRVERDGLRPLARCRSLRSLTVSNQFDTADYAYLAAKRPDIECEHLAPWVALGDGAASGIGGTDRMVVGRRKPFLDSRTDSERLARYE
;
A
#
# COMPACT_ATOMS: atom_id res chain seq x y z
N MET A 1 29.53 20.53 -11.15
CA MET A 1 30.51 20.10 -10.14
C MET A 1 30.11 18.71 -9.65
N ALA A 2 30.86 17.68 -10.04
CA ALA A 2 30.60 16.32 -9.60
C ALA A 2 31.14 16.16 -8.18
N THR A 3 30.26 15.98 -7.22
CA THR A 3 30.62 15.63 -5.85
C THR A 3 31.23 14.24 -5.85
N LYS A 4 32.56 14.16 -5.70
CA LYS A 4 33.27 12.89 -5.47
C LYS A 4 32.74 12.28 -4.17
N CYS A 5 31.85 11.28 -4.28
CA CYS A 5 31.46 10.44 -3.16
C CYS A 5 32.68 9.60 -2.76
N ARG A 6 33.17 9.78 -1.52
CA ARG A 6 34.27 8.98 -0.96
C ARG A 6 33.80 7.53 -0.80
N THR A 7 34.63 6.60 -1.21
CA THR A 7 34.47 5.14 -1.24
C THR A 7 34.48 4.47 0.14
N SER A 8 33.78 4.99 1.12
CA SER A 8 33.49 4.25 2.36
C SER A 8 32.00 3.87 2.37
N ALA A 9 31.71 2.59 2.50
CA ALA A 9 30.33 2.13 2.65
C ALA A 9 29.66 2.88 3.81
N VAL A 10 28.54 3.51 3.55
CA VAL A 10 27.76 4.16 4.59
C VAL A 10 27.09 3.02 5.39
N ARG A 11 27.49 2.89 6.65
CA ARG A 11 26.91 1.94 7.59
C ARG A 11 26.05 2.69 8.60
N GLY A 12 24.85 2.21 8.83
CA GLY A 12 23.93 2.79 9.79
C GLY A 12 22.61 2.02 9.80
N ALA A 13 21.78 2.28 10.80
CA ALA A 13 20.44 1.68 10.83
C ALA A 13 19.55 2.26 9.73
N ASP A 14 19.69 3.56 9.44
CA ASP A 14 18.77 4.30 8.57
C ASP A 14 19.49 5.04 7.45
N ALA A 15 18.87 5.10 6.28
CA ALA A 15 19.24 6.00 5.20
C ALA A 15 17.99 6.61 4.55
N TYR A 16 18.12 7.87 4.17
CA TYR A 16 17.12 8.61 3.42
C TYR A 16 17.72 9.16 2.14
N GLY A 17 17.03 8.99 1.03
CA GLY A 17 17.46 9.46 -0.28
C GLY A 17 16.35 10.16 -1.06
N ILE A 18 16.71 11.23 -1.79
CA ILE A 18 15.75 11.99 -2.60
C ILE A 18 16.30 12.26 -3.99
N GLY A 19 15.45 12.13 -5.01
CA GLY A 19 15.74 12.57 -6.37
C GLY A 19 16.75 11.71 -7.12
N PHE A 20 16.99 10.45 -6.71
CA PHE A 20 17.89 9.55 -7.42
C PHE A 20 17.34 9.16 -8.79
N ASN A 21 18.23 9.01 -9.75
CA ASN A 21 17.94 8.66 -11.14
C ASN A 21 18.78 7.46 -11.61
N GLU A 22 18.61 7.04 -12.86
CA GLU A 22 19.28 5.88 -13.46
C GLU A 22 20.81 5.89 -13.30
N THR A 23 21.42 7.09 -13.27
CA THR A 23 22.88 7.23 -13.18
C THR A 23 23.39 7.12 -11.73
N THR A 24 22.63 7.66 -10.78
CA THR A 24 23.10 7.81 -9.38
C THR A 24 22.64 6.67 -8.48
N PHE A 25 21.53 6.03 -8.80
CA PHE A 25 20.91 5.00 -7.98
C PHE A 25 21.75 3.74 -7.81
N PRO A 26 22.39 3.16 -8.87
CA PRO A 26 23.23 1.98 -8.70
C PRO A 26 24.41 2.22 -7.76
N GLY A 27 25.05 3.40 -7.88
CA GLY A 27 26.16 3.78 -7.01
C GLY A 27 25.76 3.93 -5.54
N LEU A 28 24.54 4.43 -5.29
CA LEU A 28 23.98 4.47 -3.94
C LEU A 28 23.85 3.06 -3.37
N CYS A 29 23.15 2.15 -4.07
CA CYS A 29 22.90 0.80 -3.59
C CYS A 29 24.18 -0.01 -3.34
N GLN A 30 25.23 0.21 -4.14
CA GLN A 30 26.52 -0.45 -3.95
C GLN A 30 27.23 -0.03 -2.65
N GLN A 31 27.01 1.21 -2.21
CA GLN A 31 27.72 1.80 -1.07
C GLN A 31 26.93 1.67 0.25
N LEU A 32 25.63 1.43 0.19
CA LEU A 32 24.78 1.32 1.38
C LEU A 32 24.94 -0.06 2.05
N ARG A 33 24.96 -0.02 3.39
CA ARG A 33 24.78 -1.17 4.28
C ARG A 33 23.89 -0.69 5.41
N VAL A 34 22.58 -0.80 5.23
CA VAL A 34 21.56 -0.24 6.12
C VAL A 34 20.42 -1.25 6.32
N GLU A 35 19.75 -1.13 7.43
CA GLU A 35 18.58 -1.94 7.76
C GLU A 35 17.29 -1.28 7.28
N ARG A 36 17.25 0.06 7.25
CA ARG A 36 16.08 0.85 6.84
C ARG A 36 16.47 1.85 5.75
N LEU A 37 15.71 1.87 4.66
CA LEU A 37 15.95 2.75 3.51
C LEU A 37 14.65 3.41 3.08
N GLN A 38 14.66 4.74 3.02
CA GLN A 38 13.56 5.54 2.48
C GLN A 38 14.04 6.29 1.23
N LEU A 39 13.32 6.11 0.12
CA LEU A 39 13.60 6.71 -1.18
C LEU A 39 12.39 7.53 -1.63
N TYR A 40 12.56 8.84 -1.67
CA TYR A 40 11.55 9.77 -2.15
C TYR A 40 11.93 10.31 -3.52
N GLU A 41 10.94 10.45 -4.41
CA GLU A 41 11.16 10.93 -5.79
C GLU A 41 12.22 10.08 -6.53
N LEU A 42 12.08 8.76 -6.45
CA LEU A 42 12.99 7.84 -7.14
C LEU A 42 12.64 7.78 -8.64
N ARG A 43 13.53 8.33 -9.47
CA ARG A 43 13.28 8.52 -10.91
C ARG A 43 13.91 7.40 -11.77
N VAL A 44 13.77 6.15 -11.37
CA VAL A 44 14.33 4.99 -12.07
C VAL A 44 13.25 4.02 -12.54
N ALA A 45 13.47 3.41 -13.70
CA ALA A 45 12.62 2.33 -14.20
C ALA A 45 13.06 0.96 -13.68
N ASP A 46 14.39 0.78 -13.51
CA ASP A 46 14.98 -0.45 -13.03
C ASP A 46 15.31 -0.38 -11.53
N LEU A 47 14.66 -1.26 -10.76
CA LEU A 47 14.91 -1.42 -9.32
C LEU A 47 15.98 -2.49 -9.01
N ALA A 48 16.62 -3.10 -10.02
CA ALA A 48 17.61 -4.17 -9.83
C ALA A 48 18.73 -3.82 -8.85
N PRO A 49 19.22 -2.56 -8.75
CA PRO A 49 20.24 -2.22 -7.76
C PRO A 49 19.84 -2.48 -6.30
N LEU A 50 18.53 -2.49 -5.98
CA LEU A 50 18.04 -2.81 -4.63
C LEU A 50 18.35 -4.24 -4.21
N SER A 51 18.47 -5.18 -5.16
CA SER A 51 18.75 -6.59 -4.85
C SER A 51 20.07 -6.83 -4.11
N ALA A 52 20.97 -5.85 -4.11
CA ALA A 52 22.21 -5.89 -3.33
C ALA A 52 22.01 -5.62 -1.84
N LEU A 53 20.87 -5.07 -1.44
CA LEU A 53 20.59 -4.62 -0.07
C LEU A 53 19.84 -5.69 0.74
N VAL A 54 20.37 -6.89 0.79
CA VAL A 54 19.72 -8.08 1.39
C VAL A 54 19.51 -7.98 2.92
N GLU A 55 20.17 -7.03 3.58
CA GLU A 55 20.03 -6.78 5.02
C GLU A 55 18.87 -5.85 5.36
N LEU A 56 18.16 -5.29 4.35
CA LEU A 56 17.03 -4.41 4.57
C LEU A 56 15.89 -5.14 5.27
N THR A 57 15.46 -4.55 6.39
CA THR A 57 14.25 -4.93 7.13
C THR A 57 13.09 -3.99 6.82
N GLU A 58 13.39 -2.72 6.44
CA GLU A 58 12.38 -1.75 6.06
C GLU A 58 12.80 -1.03 4.77
N LEU A 59 11.86 -0.96 3.82
CA LEU A 59 12.02 -0.23 2.56
C LEU A 59 10.80 0.63 2.28
N ALA A 60 11.03 1.92 2.04
CA ALA A 60 10.00 2.81 1.53
C ALA A 60 10.45 3.40 0.18
N ILE A 61 9.60 3.27 -0.82
CA ILE A 61 9.72 3.93 -2.13
C ILE A 61 8.46 4.76 -2.34
N THR A 62 8.64 6.08 -2.31
CA THR A 62 7.55 7.03 -2.51
C THR A 62 7.82 7.85 -3.77
N TRP A 63 6.78 7.96 -4.62
CA TRP A 63 6.82 8.72 -5.85
C TRP A 63 7.85 8.21 -6.86
N ASN A 64 7.60 7.01 -7.39
CA ASN A 64 8.30 6.45 -8.53
C ASN A 64 7.34 6.18 -9.69
N THR A 65 7.30 7.10 -10.65
CA THR A 65 6.40 7.01 -11.82
C THR A 65 7.01 6.25 -13.00
N LYS A 66 8.19 5.63 -12.86
CA LYS A 66 8.89 4.94 -13.93
C LYS A 66 8.92 3.42 -13.78
N ALA A 67 9.11 2.91 -12.56
CA ALA A 67 9.23 1.48 -12.31
C ALA A 67 7.97 0.71 -12.75
N THR A 68 8.20 -0.41 -13.43
CA THR A 68 7.13 -1.28 -13.94
C THR A 68 7.13 -2.67 -13.32
N SER A 69 8.22 -3.06 -12.65
CA SER A 69 8.41 -4.38 -12.05
C SER A 69 8.92 -4.28 -10.62
N LEU A 70 8.42 -5.18 -9.77
CA LEU A 70 8.87 -5.38 -8.39
C LEU A 70 9.78 -6.62 -8.24
N GLU A 71 10.14 -7.30 -9.35
CA GLU A 71 10.98 -8.52 -9.32
C GLU A 71 12.25 -8.37 -8.47
N PRO A 72 12.99 -7.24 -8.54
CA PRO A 72 14.19 -7.08 -7.71
C PRO A 72 13.94 -7.13 -6.21
N LEU A 73 12.72 -6.80 -5.76
CA LEU A 73 12.38 -6.83 -4.33
C LEU A 73 12.23 -8.27 -3.80
N ALA A 74 11.97 -9.24 -4.67
CA ALA A 74 11.80 -10.64 -4.27
C ALA A 74 13.05 -11.23 -3.57
N THR A 75 14.23 -10.63 -3.78
CA THR A 75 15.50 -11.05 -3.15
C THR A 75 15.67 -10.53 -1.72
N LEU A 76 14.88 -9.54 -1.31
CA LEU A 76 14.98 -8.88 -0.01
C LEU A 76 14.25 -9.67 1.08
N SER A 77 14.67 -10.90 1.32
CA SER A 77 13.98 -11.86 2.19
C SER A 77 13.93 -11.45 3.68
N ALA A 78 14.72 -10.46 4.09
CA ALA A 78 14.72 -9.92 5.45
C ALA A 78 13.65 -8.85 5.67
N LEU A 79 12.97 -8.35 4.61
CA LEU A 79 11.98 -7.29 4.72
C LEU A 79 10.80 -7.67 5.62
N GLU A 80 10.53 -6.77 6.57
CA GLU A 80 9.40 -6.83 7.51
C GLU A 80 8.40 -5.70 7.22
N VAL A 81 8.88 -4.54 6.74
CA VAL A 81 8.03 -3.38 6.38
C VAL A 81 8.35 -2.93 4.96
N LEU A 82 7.32 -2.79 4.13
CA LEU A 82 7.45 -2.31 2.75
C LEU A 82 6.40 -1.25 2.45
N VAL A 83 6.86 -0.07 2.03
CA VAL A 83 6.02 1.03 1.55
C VAL A 83 6.31 1.28 0.07
N LEU A 84 5.28 1.17 -0.75
CA LEU A 84 5.30 1.40 -2.19
C LEU A 84 4.19 2.39 -2.56
N GLU A 85 4.45 3.68 -2.34
CA GLU A 85 3.48 4.74 -2.58
C GLU A 85 3.74 5.45 -3.91
N ASP A 86 2.67 5.64 -4.70
CA ASP A 86 2.71 6.32 -6.00
C ASP A 86 3.65 5.67 -7.02
N LEU A 87 3.42 4.37 -7.28
CA LEU A 87 4.07 3.59 -8.33
C LEU A 87 3.05 3.19 -9.43
N PRO A 88 2.51 4.14 -10.21
CA PRO A 88 1.34 3.92 -11.06
C PRO A 88 1.56 2.98 -12.26
N LYS A 89 2.81 2.68 -12.63
CA LYS A 89 3.14 1.77 -13.72
C LYS A 89 3.33 0.32 -13.30
N VAL A 90 3.49 0.05 -12.00
CA VAL A 90 3.49 -1.31 -11.47
C VAL A 90 2.08 -1.90 -11.64
N ARG A 91 2.01 -3.13 -12.16
CA ARG A 91 0.77 -3.88 -12.38
C ARG A 91 0.74 -5.19 -11.58
N SER A 92 1.85 -5.86 -11.51
CA SER A 92 1.97 -7.13 -10.81
C SER A 92 2.65 -6.95 -9.46
N ILE A 93 2.00 -7.45 -8.43
CA ILE A 93 2.58 -7.59 -7.08
C ILE A 93 3.01 -9.04 -6.80
N GLU A 94 3.05 -9.89 -7.83
CA GLU A 94 3.45 -11.31 -7.72
C GLU A 94 4.82 -11.50 -7.03
N PRO A 95 5.84 -10.67 -7.29
CA PRO A 95 7.14 -10.81 -6.63
C PRO A 95 7.08 -10.67 -5.11
N LEU A 96 6.09 -9.97 -4.56
CA LEU A 96 5.98 -9.76 -3.11
C LEU A 96 5.70 -11.06 -2.35
N ARG A 97 5.17 -12.10 -2.99
CA ARG A 97 4.94 -13.41 -2.36
C ARG A 97 6.24 -14.04 -1.81
N ALA A 98 7.41 -13.64 -2.31
CA ALA A 98 8.70 -14.11 -1.82
C ALA A 98 9.09 -13.51 -0.45
N LEU A 99 8.46 -12.42 -0.04
CA LEU A 99 8.79 -11.68 1.18
C LEU A 99 8.14 -12.32 2.42
N GLN A 100 8.57 -13.50 2.76
CA GLN A 100 7.93 -14.36 3.78
C GLN A 100 8.00 -13.79 5.22
N ARG A 101 8.82 -12.75 5.45
CA ARG A 101 8.92 -12.06 6.74
C ARG A 101 8.10 -10.77 6.80
N LEU A 102 7.44 -10.40 5.69
CA LEU A 102 6.69 -9.14 5.59
C LEU A 102 5.52 -9.12 6.57
N ARG A 103 5.50 -8.10 7.43
CA ARG A 103 4.45 -7.85 8.45
C ARG A 103 3.56 -6.67 8.07
N ALA A 104 4.15 -5.64 7.49
CA ALA A 104 3.43 -4.43 7.12
C ALA A 104 3.69 -4.09 5.64
N LEU A 105 2.61 -3.87 4.89
CA LEU A 105 2.67 -3.45 3.49
C LEU A 105 1.78 -2.23 3.27
N ASP A 106 2.36 -1.17 2.74
CA ASP A 106 1.62 -0.09 2.09
C ASP A 106 1.81 -0.16 0.58
N PHE A 107 0.73 -0.39 -0.16
CA PHE A 107 0.70 -0.35 -1.62
C PHE A 107 -0.37 0.65 -2.09
N SER A 108 -0.20 1.90 -1.70
CA SER A 108 -1.14 2.98 -1.94
C SER A 108 -0.76 3.83 -3.15
N GLY A 109 -1.76 4.38 -3.84
CA GLY A 109 -1.52 5.43 -4.83
C GLY A 109 -1.22 6.76 -4.16
N GLY A 110 -0.57 7.66 -4.91
CA GLY A 110 -0.34 9.04 -4.48
C GLY A 110 -1.57 9.93 -4.66
N ILE A 111 -1.37 11.23 -4.43
CA ILE A 111 -2.45 12.24 -4.56
C ILE A 111 -2.97 12.30 -6.01
N TRP A 112 -2.08 12.21 -6.99
CA TRP A 112 -2.40 12.38 -8.41
C TRP A 112 -2.55 11.07 -9.18
N ASN A 113 -1.90 10.01 -8.72
CA ASN A 113 -1.86 8.74 -9.41
C ASN A 113 -2.40 7.61 -8.54
N LYS A 114 -3.15 6.71 -9.18
CA LYS A 114 -3.56 5.45 -8.53
C LYS A 114 -2.52 4.38 -8.77
N ASN A 115 -2.16 3.65 -7.73
CA ASN A 115 -1.52 2.37 -7.91
C ASN A 115 -2.49 1.37 -8.55
N ARG A 116 -1.95 0.34 -9.18
CA ARG A 116 -2.74 -0.71 -9.84
C ARG A 116 -2.19 -2.07 -9.47
N ALA A 117 -3.09 -3.03 -9.27
CA ALA A 117 -2.73 -4.43 -9.13
C ALA A 117 -3.64 -5.29 -9.99
N GLU A 118 -3.11 -6.27 -10.69
CA GLU A 118 -3.93 -7.24 -11.41
C GLU A 118 -4.82 -8.02 -10.43
N THR A 119 -4.26 -8.44 -9.30
CA THR A 119 -4.94 -9.17 -8.23
C THR A 119 -4.20 -8.99 -6.91
N LEU A 120 -4.91 -9.21 -5.78
CA LEU A 120 -4.30 -9.24 -4.44
C LEU A 120 -3.94 -10.66 -3.97
N ARG A 121 -4.05 -11.67 -4.84
CA ARG A 121 -3.76 -13.08 -4.48
C ARG A 121 -2.37 -13.32 -3.90
N PRO A 122 -1.29 -12.67 -4.38
CA PRO A 122 0.04 -12.85 -3.82
C PRO A 122 0.14 -12.54 -2.33
N LEU A 123 -0.69 -11.61 -1.82
CA LEU A 123 -0.72 -11.25 -0.41
C LEU A 123 -1.23 -12.39 0.50
N ALA A 124 -2.05 -13.28 -0.05
CA ALA A 124 -2.56 -14.44 0.69
C ALA A 124 -1.47 -15.51 0.97
N GLU A 125 -0.31 -15.39 0.33
CA GLU A 125 0.85 -16.27 0.52
C GLU A 125 1.84 -15.73 1.56
N LEU A 126 1.58 -14.53 2.12
CA LEU A 126 2.41 -13.89 3.13
C LEU A 126 1.97 -14.32 4.55
N PRO A 127 2.72 -15.22 5.21
CA PRO A 127 2.25 -15.84 6.46
C PRO A 127 2.24 -14.89 7.65
N LEU A 128 3.03 -13.81 7.61
CA LEU A 128 3.22 -12.88 8.70
C LEU A 128 2.59 -11.50 8.44
N LEU A 129 1.88 -11.29 7.33
CA LEU A 129 1.30 -9.99 7.00
C LEU A 129 0.18 -9.64 7.99
N GLU A 130 0.43 -8.64 8.83
CA GLU A 130 -0.43 -8.18 9.91
C GLU A 130 -1.15 -6.87 9.56
N GLU A 131 -0.47 -5.96 8.84
CA GLU A 131 -0.95 -4.62 8.54
C GLU A 131 -0.89 -4.33 7.04
N LEU A 132 -1.98 -3.79 6.50
CA LEU A 132 -2.10 -3.56 5.06
C LEU A 132 -2.80 -2.23 4.74
N TRP A 133 -2.13 -1.37 3.96
CA TRP A 133 -2.68 -0.12 3.43
C TRP A 133 -2.83 -0.23 1.91
N LEU A 134 -4.05 0.03 1.41
CA LEU A 134 -4.43 -0.07 0.00
C LEU A 134 -5.26 1.15 -0.41
N THR A 135 -4.83 2.36 -0.04
CA THR A 135 -5.54 3.57 -0.40
C THR A 135 -5.24 3.97 -1.84
N ASN A 136 -6.19 4.60 -2.51
CA ASN A 136 -6.07 5.03 -3.90
C ASN A 136 -5.49 3.94 -4.85
N LEU A 137 -5.94 2.70 -4.69
CA LEU A 137 -5.53 1.53 -5.45
C LEU A 137 -6.66 1.06 -6.38
N ARG A 138 -6.32 0.68 -7.61
CA ARG A 138 -7.21 -0.05 -8.51
C ARG A 138 -6.77 -1.51 -8.61
N VAL A 139 -7.67 -2.42 -8.25
CA VAL A 139 -7.49 -3.88 -8.44
C VAL A 139 -8.34 -4.32 -9.64
N GLU A 140 -7.74 -5.05 -10.56
CA GLU A 140 -8.39 -5.44 -11.83
C GLU A 140 -9.26 -6.69 -11.68
N ARG A 141 -8.82 -7.64 -10.84
CA ARG A 141 -9.50 -8.92 -10.62
C ARG A 141 -9.63 -9.23 -9.13
N ASP A 142 -10.70 -9.91 -8.77
CA ASP A 142 -10.96 -10.48 -7.44
C ASP A 142 -11.23 -9.47 -6.30
N GLY A 143 -11.06 -8.15 -6.53
CA GLY A 143 -11.29 -7.10 -5.53
C GLY A 143 -10.55 -7.36 -4.22
N LEU A 144 -11.26 -7.26 -3.07
CA LEU A 144 -10.71 -7.54 -1.74
C LEU A 144 -10.79 -9.03 -1.33
N ARG A 145 -11.43 -9.88 -2.12
CA ARG A 145 -11.71 -11.29 -1.75
C ARG A 145 -10.47 -12.12 -1.40
N PRO A 146 -9.30 -11.96 -2.06
CA PRO A 146 -8.10 -12.70 -1.68
C PRO A 146 -7.65 -12.45 -0.24
N LEU A 147 -7.93 -11.27 0.33
CA LEU A 147 -7.53 -10.90 1.70
C LEU A 147 -8.20 -11.78 2.77
N ALA A 148 -9.32 -12.43 2.46
CA ALA A 148 -9.92 -13.42 3.35
C ALA A 148 -9.00 -14.61 3.67
N ARG A 149 -7.94 -14.82 2.87
CA ARG A 149 -6.95 -15.87 3.05
C ARG A 149 -5.69 -15.41 3.78
N CYS A 150 -5.51 -14.12 3.99
CA CYS A 150 -4.37 -13.55 4.74
C CYS A 150 -4.57 -13.82 6.23
N ARG A 151 -4.06 -14.96 6.72
CA ARG A 151 -4.39 -15.49 8.06
C ARG A 151 -3.95 -14.59 9.21
N SER A 152 -2.83 -13.91 9.03
CA SER A 152 -2.25 -13.03 10.06
C SER A 152 -2.74 -11.58 10.00
N LEU A 153 -3.47 -11.21 8.94
CA LEU A 153 -3.94 -9.83 8.74
C LEU A 153 -4.89 -9.42 9.86
N ARG A 154 -4.56 -8.32 10.53
CA ARG A 154 -5.30 -7.76 11.67
C ARG A 154 -5.81 -6.35 11.39
N SER A 155 -5.04 -5.56 10.65
CA SER A 155 -5.37 -4.16 10.34
C SER A 155 -5.38 -3.94 8.84
N LEU A 156 -6.47 -3.34 8.34
CA LEU A 156 -6.65 -3.03 6.94
C LEU A 156 -7.14 -1.59 6.76
N THR A 157 -6.35 -0.79 6.09
CA THR A 157 -6.74 0.56 5.66
C THR A 157 -7.00 0.56 4.16
N VAL A 158 -8.21 0.89 3.76
CA VAL A 158 -8.62 1.00 2.35
C VAL A 158 -9.41 2.28 2.12
N SER A 159 -9.42 2.78 0.90
CA SER A 159 -10.37 3.82 0.50
C SER A 159 -11.71 3.20 0.09
N ASN A 160 -12.78 3.99 0.08
CA ASN A 160 -14.11 3.57 -0.37
C ASN A 160 -14.18 3.42 -1.91
N GLN A 161 -13.40 2.52 -2.48
CA GLN A 161 -13.14 2.39 -3.92
C GLN A 161 -13.52 1.03 -4.53
N PHE A 162 -13.77 0.02 -3.70
CA PHE A 162 -14.18 -1.32 -4.12
C PHE A 162 -15.70 -1.45 -4.17
N ASP A 163 -16.20 -2.51 -4.76
CA ASP A 163 -17.63 -2.78 -4.76
C ASP A 163 -18.12 -3.19 -3.37
N THR A 164 -19.34 -2.80 -2.99
CA THR A 164 -19.94 -3.15 -1.68
C THR A 164 -19.87 -4.64 -1.38
N ALA A 165 -20.06 -5.49 -2.41
CA ALA A 165 -19.99 -6.94 -2.27
C ALA A 165 -18.59 -7.45 -1.84
N ASP A 166 -17.52 -6.74 -2.16
CA ASP A 166 -16.17 -7.12 -1.76
C ASP A 166 -15.94 -6.82 -0.27
N TYR A 167 -16.40 -5.66 0.21
CA TYR A 167 -16.37 -5.31 1.64
C TYR A 167 -17.22 -6.25 2.47
N ALA A 168 -18.48 -6.49 2.04
CA ALA A 168 -19.40 -7.40 2.73
C ALA A 168 -18.86 -8.84 2.78
N TYR A 169 -18.26 -9.32 1.68
CA TYR A 169 -17.63 -10.64 1.66
C TYR A 169 -16.46 -10.71 2.66
N LEU A 170 -15.59 -9.70 2.69
CA LEU A 170 -14.45 -9.69 3.60
C LEU A 170 -14.92 -9.58 5.05
N ALA A 171 -15.88 -8.71 5.36
CA ALA A 171 -16.49 -8.57 6.69
C ALA A 171 -17.07 -9.90 7.20
N ALA A 172 -17.79 -10.62 6.34
CA ALA A 172 -18.38 -11.91 6.70
C ALA A 172 -17.34 -13.02 6.92
N LYS A 173 -16.22 -13.00 6.19
CA LYS A 173 -15.16 -14.02 6.27
C LYS A 173 -14.11 -13.71 7.35
N ARG A 174 -13.88 -12.45 7.63
CA ARG A 174 -12.83 -11.98 8.52
C ARG A 174 -13.34 -10.82 9.40
N PRO A 175 -14.32 -11.07 10.27
CA PRO A 175 -14.82 -10.07 11.21
C PRO A 175 -13.78 -9.65 12.26
N ASP A 176 -12.66 -10.36 12.33
CA ASP A 176 -11.51 -10.11 13.19
C ASP A 176 -10.56 -9.03 12.65
N ILE A 177 -10.70 -8.62 11.37
CA ILE A 177 -9.87 -7.55 10.79
C ILE A 177 -10.42 -6.19 11.24
N GLU A 178 -9.54 -5.39 11.82
CA GLU A 178 -9.81 -3.99 12.13
C GLU A 178 -9.78 -3.14 10.86
N CYS A 179 -10.97 -2.71 10.40
CA CYS A 179 -11.12 -1.85 9.24
C CYS A 179 -12.48 -1.16 9.29
N GLU A 180 -12.49 0.18 9.28
CA GLU A 180 -13.76 0.95 9.33
C GLU A 180 -14.67 0.70 8.12
N HIS A 181 -14.10 0.38 6.95
CA HIS A 181 -14.84 0.09 5.73
C HIS A 181 -15.45 -1.33 5.69
N LEU A 182 -15.28 -2.15 6.72
CA LEU A 182 -16.00 -3.42 6.85
C LEU A 182 -17.37 -3.26 7.53
N ALA A 183 -17.68 -2.07 8.06
CA ALA A 183 -19.03 -1.70 8.46
C ALA A 183 -19.87 -1.28 7.24
N PRO A 184 -21.22 -1.30 7.33
CA PRO A 184 -22.10 -0.87 6.22
C PRO A 184 -21.90 0.59 5.81
N TRP A 185 -21.51 1.43 6.74
CA TRP A 185 -21.16 2.83 6.53
C TRP A 185 -20.02 3.28 7.45
N VAL A 186 -19.35 4.35 7.07
CA VAL A 186 -18.36 5.07 7.88
C VAL A 186 -18.96 6.37 8.40
N ALA A 187 -18.78 6.67 9.68
CA ALA A 187 -19.15 7.93 10.27
C ALA A 187 -18.20 9.04 9.81
N LEU A 188 -18.77 10.16 9.34
CA LEU A 188 -18.01 11.32 8.82
C LEU A 188 -18.00 12.38 9.89
N GLY A 189 -17.47 12.25 11.05
CA GLY A 189 -17.39 13.31 12.05
C GLY A 189 -18.58 14.29 12.10
N ASP A 190 -18.56 15.31 12.90
CA ASP A 190 -19.64 16.31 12.95
C ASP A 190 -19.79 16.98 11.58
N GLY A 191 -20.89 16.69 10.90
CA GLY A 191 -21.17 17.02 9.50
C GLY A 191 -21.02 18.47 9.07
N ALA A 192 -20.80 19.40 10.01
CA ALA A 192 -20.41 20.78 9.75
C ALA A 192 -18.98 20.90 9.18
N ALA A 193 -18.10 19.95 9.44
CA ALA A 193 -16.70 19.98 9.00
C ALA A 193 -16.46 19.27 7.65
N SER A 194 -17.38 18.40 7.20
CA SER A 194 -17.17 17.58 6.00
C SER A 194 -17.46 18.28 4.68
N GLY A 195 -18.06 19.49 4.70
CA GLY A 195 -18.42 20.23 3.48
C GLY A 195 -19.44 19.54 2.56
N ILE A 196 -19.99 18.40 2.95
CA ILE A 196 -20.93 17.59 2.17
C ILE A 196 -22.34 17.77 2.76
N GLY A 197 -22.88 18.99 2.70
CA GLY A 197 -24.31 19.28 2.82
C GLY A 197 -25.10 18.61 3.97
N GLY A 198 -24.52 18.50 5.19
CA GLY A 198 -25.22 17.97 6.36
C GLY A 198 -25.25 16.45 6.50
N THR A 199 -24.56 15.72 5.62
CA THR A 199 -24.45 14.26 5.70
C THR A 199 -23.40 13.82 6.73
N ASP A 200 -23.69 12.77 7.48
CA ASP A 200 -22.82 12.24 8.55
C ASP A 200 -22.44 10.77 8.38
N ARG A 201 -22.91 10.14 7.31
CA ARG A 201 -22.64 8.72 6.97
C ARG A 201 -22.21 8.60 5.52
N MET A 202 -21.09 7.92 5.28
CA MET A 202 -20.67 7.47 3.96
C MET A 202 -20.99 5.97 3.82
N VAL A 203 -21.91 5.62 2.93
CA VAL A 203 -22.20 4.20 2.64
C VAL A 203 -20.99 3.54 1.99
N VAL A 204 -20.60 2.36 2.46
CA VAL A 204 -19.43 1.67 1.96
C VAL A 204 -19.70 1.01 0.60
N GLY A 205 -18.79 1.26 -0.32
CA GLY A 205 -18.83 0.80 -1.70
C GLY A 205 -18.69 1.91 -2.73
N ARG A 206 -18.13 1.54 -3.86
CA ARG A 206 -17.87 2.47 -4.95
C ARG A 206 -19.17 3.16 -5.43
N ARG A 207 -19.14 4.48 -5.53
CA ARG A 207 -20.29 5.31 -6.00
C ARG A 207 -21.54 5.18 -5.12
N LYS A 208 -21.38 4.89 -3.83
CA LYS A 208 -22.48 4.89 -2.89
C LYS A 208 -22.75 6.30 -2.34
N PRO A 209 -23.97 6.55 -1.84
CA PRO A 209 -24.35 7.87 -1.37
C PRO A 209 -23.71 8.23 -0.04
N PHE A 210 -23.67 9.54 0.20
CA PHE A 210 -23.55 10.09 1.54
C PHE A 210 -24.99 10.33 2.06
N LEU A 211 -25.26 10.02 3.31
CA LEU A 211 -26.57 10.08 3.93
C LEU A 211 -26.51 10.85 5.26
N ASP A 212 -27.64 11.44 5.67
CA ASP A 212 -27.82 12.02 7.00
C ASP A 212 -28.58 11.01 7.87
N SER A 213 -27.98 10.55 8.97
CA SER A 213 -28.58 9.53 9.84
C SER A 213 -29.90 9.99 10.48
N ARG A 214 -30.14 11.31 10.56
CA ARG A 214 -31.36 11.89 11.14
C ARG A 214 -32.55 11.88 10.17
N THR A 215 -32.29 12.01 8.87
CA THR A 215 -33.33 12.15 7.84
C THR A 215 -33.42 10.94 6.90
N ASP A 216 -32.34 10.17 6.74
CA ASP A 216 -32.25 9.04 5.82
C ASP A 216 -32.25 7.66 6.53
N SER A 217 -32.83 7.55 7.74
CA SER A 217 -32.79 6.33 8.55
C SER A 217 -33.30 5.08 7.82
N GLU A 218 -34.43 5.20 7.06
CA GLU A 218 -34.95 4.10 6.25
C GLU A 218 -34.02 3.68 5.10
N ARG A 219 -33.27 4.64 4.55
CA ARG A 219 -32.29 4.34 3.48
C ARG A 219 -31.05 3.66 4.04
N LEU A 220 -30.61 4.08 5.24
CA LEU A 220 -29.49 3.44 5.94
C LEU A 220 -29.81 1.98 6.28
N ALA A 221 -31.00 1.71 6.81
CA ALA A 221 -31.44 0.34 7.15
C ALA A 221 -31.41 -0.65 5.97
N ARG A 222 -31.39 -0.17 4.72
CA ARG A 222 -31.23 -1.05 3.53
C ARG A 222 -29.82 -1.55 3.31
N TYR A 223 -28.83 -0.97 4.00
CA TYR A 223 -27.42 -1.32 3.88
C TYR A 223 -26.93 -2.14 5.09
N GLU A 224 -27.69 -2.22 6.17
CA GLU A 224 -27.48 -3.12 7.30
C GLU A 224 -27.81 -4.59 6.95
#